data_0234e1e49981a197839faaa892132fd0
#
_entry.id   0234e1e49981a197839faaa892132fd0
#
_cell.length_a   1.000
_cell.length_b   1.000
_cell.length_c   1.000
_cell.angle_alpha   90.00
_cell.angle_beta   90.00
_cell.angle_gamma   90.00
#
_symmetry.space_group_name_H-M   'P 1'
#
loop_
_entity.id
_entity.type
_entity.pdbx_description
1 polymer ?
#
loop_
_entity_poly.entity_id
_entity_poly.type
_entity_poly.pdbx_seq_one_letter_code
_entity_poly.pdbx_strand_id
1 'polypeptide(L)'
;MVLYMNRNTRTTNGYYYVDVIEREDKGIHRDNEKRYPVKMVDNKIIPTKEIKDEKIKKEIENFKFFVQYGDFKDLSKYKDGDISYNPEVPSYSAKYQLTNDDYNVKQLRKRYNIPTNKAPKLLLKGTGNLKGSSIGYKKIEFTFVEKKGENIYFSDGLHFNPSEDK
;
A
#
# COMPACT_ATOMS: atom_id res chain seq x y z
N MET A 1 0.87 -7.54 -1.44
CA MET A 1 -0.45 -8.19 -1.65
C MET A 1 -1.23 -7.46 -2.72
N VAL A 2 -1.94 -8.18 -3.57
CA VAL A 2 -2.87 -7.63 -4.57
C VAL A 2 -4.20 -8.35 -4.42
N LEU A 3 -5.30 -7.59 -4.33
CA LEU A 3 -6.67 -8.12 -4.31
C LEU A 3 -7.47 -7.55 -5.46
N TYR A 4 -8.29 -8.38 -6.06
CA TYR A 4 -9.23 -8.05 -7.12
C TYR A 4 -10.66 -8.20 -6.55
N MET A 5 -11.39 -7.11 -6.52
CA MET A 5 -12.77 -7.10 -6.06
C MET A 5 -13.73 -7.13 -7.24
N ASN A 6 -14.55 -8.16 -7.33
CA ASN A 6 -15.68 -8.19 -8.25
C ASN A 6 -16.91 -7.60 -7.55
N ARG A 7 -17.38 -6.45 -8.03
CA ARG A 7 -18.52 -5.72 -7.42
C ARG A 7 -19.86 -6.42 -7.66
N ASN A 8 -20.00 -7.14 -8.77
CA ASN A 8 -21.24 -7.81 -9.12
C ASN A 8 -21.48 -9.04 -8.22
N THR A 9 -20.43 -9.83 -8.00
CA THR A 9 -20.48 -11.04 -7.15
C THR A 9 -20.15 -10.75 -5.69
N ARG A 10 -19.68 -9.54 -5.37
CA ARG A 10 -19.17 -9.14 -4.03
C ARG A 10 -18.06 -10.05 -3.52
N THR A 11 -17.28 -10.63 -4.42
CA THR A 11 -16.14 -11.49 -4.08
C THR A 11 -14.83 -10.72 -4.18
N THR A 12 -13.87 -11.07 -3.32
CA THR A 12 -12.53 -10.48 -3.35
C THR A 12 -11.51 -11.60 -3.24
N ASN A 13 -10.71 -11.75 -4.29
CA ASN A 13 -9.66 -12.77 -4.39
C ASN A 13 -8.35 -12.12 -4.83
N GLY A 14 -7.23 -12.78 -4.57
CA GLY A 14 -5.93 -12.27 -5.00
C GLY A 14 -4.76 -13.08 -4.50
N TYR A 15 -3.63 -12.42 -4.32
CA TYR A 15 -2.39 -13.06 -3.96
C TYR A 15 -1.60 -12.25 -2.92
N TYR A 16 -1.05 -12.95 -1.96
CA TYR A 16 0.02 -12.46 -1.10
C TYR A 16 1.35 -12.86 -1.73
N TYR A 17 2.24 -11.89 -1.93
CA TYR A 17 3.56 -12.09 -2.53
C TYR A 17 4.62 -11.95 -1.46
N VAL A 18 5.59 -12.85 -1.49
CA VAL A 18 6.80 -12.76 -0.69
C VAL A 18 7.98 -12.82 -1.65
N ASP A 19 8.70 -11.71 -1.74
CA ASP A 19 9.92 -11.61 -2.53
C ASP A 19 11.11 -11.76 -1.58
N VAL A 20 11.98 -12.71 -1.84
CA VAL A 20 13.30 -12.77 -1.21
C VAL A 20 14.26 -12.00 -2.08
N ILE A 21 14.81 -10.93 -1.53
CA ILE A 21 15.81 -10.10 -2.21
C ILE A 21 17.16 -10.46 -1.63
N GLU A 22 18.00 -11.16 -2.42
CA GLU A 22 19.39 -11.41 -2.07
C GLU A 22 20.28 -10.34 -2.72
N ARG A 23 21.22 -9.79 -1.94
CA ARG A 23 22.23 -8.89 -2.44
C ARG A 23 23.49 -9.71 -2.74
N GLU A 24 23.85 -9.79 -4.01
CA GLU A 24 25.13 -10.28 -4.46
C GLU A 24 26.05 -9.10 -4.83
N ASP A 25 27.37 -9.33 -4.85
CA ASP A 25 28.38 -8.31 -5.21
C ASP A 25 28.18 -7.68 -6.61
N LYS A 26 27.38 -8.30 -7.47
CA LYS A 26 27.11 -7.85 -8.85
C LYS A 26 25.71 -7.25 -9.07
N GLY A 27 24.90 -7.10 -8.02
CA GLY A 27 23.55 -6.53 -8.16
C GLY A 27 22.50 -7.12 -7.21
N ILE A 28 21.26 -6.78 -7.48
CA ILE A 28 20.11 -7.30 -6.75
C ILE A 28 19.50 -8.45 -7.59
N HIS A 29 19.61 -9.67 -7.11
CA HIS A 29 18.84 -10.79 -7.65
C HIS A 29 17.51 -10.90 -6.90
N ARG A 30 16.40 -10.95 -7.65
CA ARG A 30 15.10 -11.38 -7.13
C ARG A 30 15.02 -12.89 -7.32
N ASP A 31 15.37 -13.64 -6.31
CA ASP A 31 15.14 -15.06 -6.30
C ASP A 31 13.77 -15.37 -5.68
N ASN A 32 12.97 -16.09 -6.48
CA ASN A 32 11.76 -16.79 -6.03
C ASN A 32 10.65 -15.93 -5.40
N GLU A 33 9.97 -15.12 -6.22
CA GLU A 33 8.64 -14.62 -5.83
C GLU A 33 7.72 -15.81 -5.49
N LYS A 34 7.35 -15.93 -4.23
CA LYS A 34 6.34 -16.90 -3.76
C LYS A 34 4.98 -16.23 -3.75
N ARG A 35 3.99 -16.91 -4.33
CA ARG A 35 2.60 -16.45 -4.42
C ARG A 35 1.70 -17.36 -3.61
N TYR A 36 0.96 -16.74 -2.70
CA TYR A 36 -0.02 -17.44 -1.88
C TYR A 36 -1.41 -16.94 -2.27
N PRO A 37 -2.28 -17.78 -2.84
CA PRO A 37 -3.62 -17.37 -3.21
C PRO A 37 -4.46 -17.11 -1.96
N VAL A 38 -5.17 -15.98 -1.95
CA VAL A 38 -5.95 -15.52 -0.81
C VAL A 38 -7.32 -15.03 -1.25
N LYS A 39 -8.26 -14.97 -0.31
CA LYS A 39 -9.54 -14.29 -0.44
C LYS A 39 -9.76 -13.37 0.75
N MET A 40 -10.65 -12.39 0.61
CA MET A 40 -11.08 -11.57 1.72
C MET A 40 -12.52 -11.94 2.12
N VAL A 41 -12.72 -12.22 3.40
CA VAL A 41 -14.02 -12.50 4.00
C VAL A 41 -14.12 -11.70 5.30
N ASP A 42 -15.16 -10.92 5.48
CA ASP A 42 -15.40 -10.09 6.67
C ASP A 42 -14.19 -9.23 7.05
N ASN A 43 -13.58 -8.59 6.05
CA ASN A 43 -12.35 -7.77 6.18
C ASN A 43 -11.12 -8.52 6.70
N LYS A 44 -11.11 -9.84 6.64
CA LYS A 44 -9.97 -10.69 6.96
C LYS A 44 -9.43 -11.37 5.71
N ILE A 45 -8.12 -11.48 5.64
CA ILE A 45 -7.45 -12.22 4.56
C ILE A 45 -7.34 -13.68 4.97
N ILE A 46 -7.79 -14.55 4.09
CA ILE A 46 -7.83 -16.01 4.32
C ILE A 46 -7.10 -16.68 3.16
N PRO A 47 -6.07 -17.52 3.44
CA PRO A 47 -5.46 -18.38 2.43
C PRO A 47 -6.51 -19.31 1.81
N THR A 48 -6.47 -19.49 0.49
CA THR A 48 -7.36 -20.43 -0.22
C THR A 48 -6.72 -21.79 -0.46
N LYS A 49 -5.44 -21.92 -0.14
CA LYS A 49 -4.68 -23.20 -0.14
C LYS A 49 -3.93 -23.34 1.16
N GLU A 50 -3.62 -24.59 1.52
CA GLU A 50 -2.80 -24.88 2.69
C GLU A 50 -1.43 -24.22 2.60
N ILE A 51 -1.00 -23.58 3.67
CA ILE A 51 0.34 -22.98 3.81
C ILE A 51 1.07 -23.71 4.91
N LYS A 52 2.15 -24.42 4.53
CA LYS A 52 2.98 -25.20 5.46
C LYS A 52 3.85 -24.33 6.37
N ASP A 53 4.20 -23.13 5.91
CA ASP A 53 4.99 -22.16 6.67
C ASP A 53 4.05 -21.37 7.61
N GLU A 54 4.06 -21.74 8.88
CA GLU A 54 3.23 -21.12 9.92
C GLU A 54 3.52 -19.62 10.12
N LYS A 55 4.75 -19.15 9.83
CA LYS A 55 5.10 -17.74 9.90
C LYS A 55 4.37 -16.96 8.80
N ILE A 56 4.49 -17.44 7.57
CA ILE A 56 3.81 -16.80 6.40
C ILE A 56 2.29 -16.86 6.57
N LYS A 57 1.75 -17.98 7.05
CA LYS A 57 0.33 -18.11 7.32
C LYS A 57 -0.16 -17.04 8.31
N LYS A 58 0.54 -16.86 9.43
CA LYS A 58 0.22 -15.82 10.43
C LYS A 58 0.37 -14.40 9.86
N GLU A 59 1.38 -14.16 9.03
CA GLU A 59 1.55 -12.86 8.35
C GLU A 59 0.35 -12.55 7.45
N ILE A 60 -0.13 -13.52 6.68
CA ILE A 60 -1.30 -13.38 5.81
C ILE A 60 -2.58 -13.12 6.63
N GLU A 61 -2.84 -13.94 7.64
CA GLU A 61 -4.05 -13.85 8.47
C GLU A 61 -4.11 -12.54 9.29
N ASN A 62 -2.94 -12.01 9.68
CA ASN A 62 -2.82 -10.74 10.40
C ASN A 62 -2.66 -9.51 9.48
N PHE A 63 -2.60 -9.72 8.18
CA PHE A 63 -2.44 -8.61 7.24
C PHE A 63 -3.61 -7.64 7.32
N LYS A 64 -3.28 -6.34 7.28
CA LYS A 64 -4.27 -5.25 7.21
C LYS A 64 -3.80 -4.22 6.20
N PHE A 65 -4.72 -3.78 5.35
CA PHE A 65 -4.49 -2.61 4.51
C PHE A 65 -4.36 -1.37 5.37
N PHE A 66 -3.62 -0.39 4.87
CA PHE A 66 -3.37 0.85 5.60
C PHE A 66 -4.66 1.55 6.05
N VAL A 67 -5.68 1.56 5.20
CA VAL A 67 -7.00 2.14 5.48
C VAL A 67 -7.71 1.54 6.70
N GLN A 68 -7.32 0.35 7.15
CA GLN A 68 -7.92 -0.33 8.31
C GLN A 68 -7.32 0.12 9.65
N TYR A 69 -6.17 0.84 9.63
CA TYR A 69 -5.50 1.29 10.85
C TYR A 69 -4.89 2.69 10.76
N GLY A 70 -4.81 3.29 9.56
CA GLY A 70 -4.36 4.66 9.36
C GLY A 70 -5.40 5.69 9.78
N ASP A 71 -4.96 6.89 10.09
CA ASP A 71 -5.83 8.01 10.44
C ASP A 71 -5.46 9.28 9.65
N PHE A 72 -6.36 9.68 8.76
CA PHE A 72 -6.29 10.91 7.96
C PHE A 72 -7.53 11.78 8.13
N LYS A 73 -8.23 11.68 9.25
CA LYS A 73 -9.43 12.48 9.51
C LYS A 73 -9.14 13.97 9.52
N ASP A 74 -7.94 14.35 9.94
CA ASP A 74 -7.52 15.74 9.98
C ASP A 74 -6.16 15.90 9.28
N LEU A 75 -6.19 16.38 8.03
CA LEU A 75 -5.00 16.72 7.25
C LEU A 75 -4.48 18.12 7.57
N SER A 76 -5.23 18.97 8.26
CA SER A 76 -4.83 20.34 8.59
C SER A 76 -3.63 20.38 9.55
N LYS A 77 -3.38 19.29 10.27
CA LYS A 77 -2.19 19.11 11.13
C LYS A 77 -0.88 19.02 10.32
N TYR A 78 -0.96 18.67 9.03
CA TYR A 78 0.20 18.61 8.15
C TYR A 78 0.43 20.00 7.54
N LYS A 79 1.53 20.65 7.94
CA LYS A 79 1.91 21.98 7.46
C LYS A 79 2.77 21.86 6.21
N ASP A 80 2.87 22.98 5.48
CA ASP A 80 3.78 23.17 4.36
C ASP A 80 3.67 22.07 3.28
N GLY A 81 2.43 21.66 2.99
CA GLY A 81 2.13 20.67 1.97
C GLY A 81 2.31 21.23 0.55
N ASP A 82 3.03 20.51 -0.29
CA ASP A 82 3.03 20.74 -1.74
C ASP A 82 1.80 20.07 -2.33
N ILE A 83 0.77 20.87 -2.67
CA ILE A 83 -0.53 20.39 -3.15
C ILE A 83 -0.71 20.82 -4.60
N SER A 84 -1.05 19.86 -5.45
CA SER A 84 -1.37 20.11 -6.85
C SER A 84 -2.71 19.47 -7.25
N TYR A 85 -3.43 20.14 -8.11
CA TYR A 85 -4.67 19.65 -8.72
C TYR A 85 -4.74 20.08 -10.18
N ASN A 86 -5.01 19.14 -11.08
CA ASN A 86 -5.27 19.41 -12.48
C ASN A 86 -6.73 19.07 -12.80
N PRO A 87 -7.59 20.07 -13.07
CA PRO A 87 -9.01 19.83 -13.35
C PRO A 87 -9.27 19.28 -14.76
N GLU A 88 -8.39 19.52 -15.73
CA GLU A 88 -8.56 19.05 -17.12
C GLU A 88 -8.36 17.55 -17.26
N VAL A 89 -7.37 17.04 -16.52
CA VAL A 89 -7.16 15.60 -16.33
C VAL A 89 -7.28 15.37 -14.83
N PRO A 90 -8.48 15.09 -14.30
CA PRO A 90 -8.73 15.08 -12.86
C PRO A 90 -7.67 14.26 -12.11
N SER A 91 -6.63 14.96 -11.68
CA SER A 91 -5.52 14.37 -10.93
C SER A 91 -5.13 15.30 -9.79
N TYR A 92 -4.75 14.72 -8.69
CA TYR A 92 -4.35 15.45 -7.49
C TYR A 92 -3.19 14.78 -6.79
N SER A 93 -2.37 15.59 -6.15
CA SER A 93 -1.34 15.11 -5.24
C SER A 93 -1.17 16.07 -4.07
N ALA A 94 -0.78 15.52 -2.94
CA ALA A 94 -0.36 16.27 -1.77
C ALA A 94 0.85 15.60 -1.16
N LYS A 95 1.91 16.37 -0.91
CA LYS A 95 3.16 15.89 -0.30
C LYS A 95 3.37 16.62 1.01
N TYR A 96 3.76 15.89 2.03
CA TYR A 96 4.05 16.44 3.36
C TYR A 96 5.32 15.83 3.93
N GLN A 97 6.12 16.63 4.63
CA GLN A 97 7.18 16.10 5.47
C GLN A 97 6.57 15.73 6.84
N LEU A 98 6.66 14.46 7.21
CA LEU A 98 6.18 13.99 8.50
C LEU A 98 7.29 13.98 9.56
N THR A 99 6.91 13.74 10.80
CA THR A 99 7.82 13.44 11.90
C THR A 99 7.66 11.98 12.34
N ASN A 100 8.63 11.48 13.11
CA ASN A 100 8.51 10.13 13.69
C ASN A 100 7.41 10.05 14.76
N ASP A 101 6.92 11.19 15.25
CA ASP A 101 5.84 11.28 16.22
C ASP A 101 4.45 11.21 15.60
N ASP A 102 4.35 11.32 14.26
CA ASP A 102 3.08 11.17 13.56
C ASP A 102 2.44 9.82 13.85
N TYR A 103 1.12 9.83 14.05
CA TYR A 103 0.36 8.61 14.37
C TYR A 103 0.54 7.52 13.33
N ASN A 104 0.43 7.87 12.04
CA ASN A 104 0.52 6.92 10.93
C ASN A 104 1.94 6.34 10.82
N VAL A 105 2.98 7.16 11.05
CA VAL A 105 4.37 6.71 11.08
C VAL A 105 4.60 5.72 12.23
N LYS A 106 4.08 6.01 13.42
CA LYS A 106 4.14 5.09 14.56
C LYS A 106 3.44 3.76 14.28
N GLN A 107 2.27 3.81 13.61
CA GLN A 107 1.56 2.58 13.22
C GLN A 107 2.36 1.74 12.22
N LEU A 108 3.00 2.36 11.24
CA LEU A 108 3.85 1.65 10.27
C LEU A 108 5.05 1.01 10.96
N ARG A 109 5.76 1.76 11.82
CA ARG A 109 6.91 1.23 12.56
C ARG A 109 6.56 0.09 13.52
N LYS A 110 5.37 0.13 14.11
CA LYS A 110 4.87 -0.96 14.97
C LYS A 110 4.59 -2.25 14.19
N ARG A 111 4.18 -2.13 12.91
CA ARG A 111 3.76 -3.27 12.08
C ARG A 111 4.87 -3.84 11.23
N TYR A 112 5.79 -2.98 10.78
CA TYR A 112 6.83 -3.32 9.82
C TYR A 112 8.20 -2.99 10.38
N ASN A 113 9.15 -3.88 10.13
CA ASN A 113 10.55 -3.61 10.44
C ASN A 113 11.13 -2.63 9.40
N ILE A 114 11.02 -1.33 9.66
CA ILE A 114 11.54 -0.29 8.77
C ILE A 114 13.01 -0.01 9.13
N PRO A 115 13.98 -0.36 8.27
CA PRO A 115 15.40 -0.37 8.62
C PRO A 115 16.03 1.05 8.55
N THR A 116 15.33 2.05 9.05
CA THR A 116 15.83 3.44 9.15
C THR A 116 15.05 4.22 10.21
N ASN A 117 15.73 5.16 10.87
CA ASN A 117 15.09 6.08 11.82
C ASN A 117 14.68 7.42 11.18
N LYS A 118 14.87 7.59 9.86
CA LYS A 118 14.47 8.82 9.17
C LYS A 118 12.95 8.93 9.17
N ALA A 119 12.45 10.15 9.42
CA ALA A 119 11.04 10.46 9.27
C ALA A 119 10.67 10.49 7.76
N PRO A 120 9.51 9.95 7.37
CA PRO A 120 9.14 9.83 5.96
C PRO A 120 8.53 11.11 5.39
N LYS A 121 8.56 11.20 4.06
CA LYS A 121 7.64 12.04 3.30
C LYS A 121 6.36 11.24 3.04
N LEU A 122 5.21 11.88 3.19
CA LEU A 122 3.91 11.36 2.81
C LEU A 122 3.53 11.89 1.44
N LEU A 123 3.14 11.01 0.53
CA LEU A 123 2.53 11.33 -0.75
C LEU A 123 1.11 10.75 -0.78
N LEU A 124 0.13 11.62 -0.94
CA LEU A 124 -1.24 11.27 -1.30
C LEU A 124 -1.43 11.61 -2.77
N LYS A 125 -1.85 10.65 -3.59
CA LYS A 125 -1.99 10.84 -5.03
C LYS A 125 -3.23 10.12 -5.55
N GLY A 126 -3.88 10.69 -6.55
CA GLY A 126 -4.99 10.03 -7.21
C GLY A 126 -5.42 10.69 -8.50
N THR A 127 -6.26 9.97 -9.24
CA THR A 127 -6.98 10.44 -10.42
C THR A 127 -8.46 10.15 -10.28
N GLY A 128 -9.27 10.83 -11.09
CA GLY A 128 -10.72 10.73 -11.07
C GLY A 128 -11.37 11.87 -10.30
N ASN A 129 -12.71 11.87 -10.24
CA ASN A 129 -13.46 12.94 -9.58
C ASN A 129 -13.22 12.94 -8.08
N LEU A 130 -12.95 14.10 -7.48
CA LEU A 130 -12.75 14.26 -6.03
C LEU A 130 -13.96 13.85 -5.20
N LYS A 131 -15.17 14.02 -5.75
CA LYS A 131 -16.43 13.64 -5.09
C LYS A 131 -16.73 12.13 -5.14
N GLY A 132 -15.85 11.35 -5.72
CA GLY A 132 -15.99 9.92 -5.94
C GLY A 132 -16.01 9.57 -7.41
N SER A 133 -15.27 8.55 -7.79
CA SER A 133 -15.20 8.01 -9.13
C SER A 133 -15.16 6.50 -9.06
N SER A 134 -15.81 5.85 -10.02
CA SER A 134 -15.65 4.42 -10.27
C SER A 134 -14.47 4.11 -11.20
N ILE A 135 -13.76 5.13 -11.66
CA ILE A 135 -12.61 5.03 -12.56
C ILE A 135 -11.46 5.85 -11.97
N GLY A 136 -10.25 5.35 -12.10
CA GLY A 136 -9.05 6.02 -11.63
C GLY A 136 -8.30 5.25 -10.55
N TYR A 137 -7.39 5.92 -9.86
CA TYR A 137 -6.64 5.31 -8.76
C TYR A 137 -6.49 6.28 -7.58
N LYS A 138 -6.24 5.70 -6.41
CA LYS A 138 -5.80 6.42 -5.20
C LYS A 138 -4.58 5.71 -4.64
N LYS A 139 -3.55 6.44 -4.29
CA LYS A 139 -2.31 5.92 -3.71
C LYS A 139 -1.91 6.73 -2.50
N ILE A 140 -1.43 6.03 -1.50
CA ILE A 140 -0.73 6.59 -0.36
C ILE A 140 0.68 5.99 -0.32
N GLU A 141 1.68 6.82 -0.07
CA GLU A 141 3.06 6.38 0.03
C GLU A 141 3.78 7.13 1.14
N PHE A 142 4.52 6.40 1.95
CA PHE A 142 5.45 6.91 2.95
C PHE A 142 6.85 6.58 2.49
N THR A 143 7.60 7.58 2.04
CA THR A 143 8.99 7.41 1.59
C THR A 143 9.95 7.78 2.71
N PHE A 144 10.61 6.81 3.30
CA PHE A 144 11.58 6.98 4.40
C PHE A 144 12.98 7.28 3.88
N VAL A 145 13.39 6.63 2.80
CA VAL A 145 14.68 6.86 2.13
C VAL A 145 14.44 6.79 0.63
N GLU A 146 14.97 7.78 -0.08
CA GLU A 146 15.02 7.84 -1.54
C GLU A 146 16.39 8.38 -1.95
N LYS A 147 17.29 7.50 -2.36
CA LYS A 147 18.61 7.85 -2.90
C LYS A 147 19.09 6.76 -3.86
N LYS A 148 20.10 7.08 -4.67
CA LYS A 148 20.69 6.12 -5.60
C LYS A 148 21.14 4.85 -4.85
N GLY A 149 20.60 3.70 -5.25
CA GLY A 149 20.92 2.39 -4.67
C GLY A 149 20.19 2.04 -3.36
N GLU A 150 19.37 2.95 -2.81
CA GLU A 150 18.57 2.63 -1.62
C GLU A 150 17.22 3.34 -1.67
N ASN A 151 16.16 2.57 -1.61
CA ASN A 151 14.81 3.09 -1.54
C ASN A 151 14.00 2.31 -0.48
N ILE A 152 13.53 3.02 0.54
CA ILE A 152 12.73 2.45 1.63
C ILE A 152 11.40 3.17 1.66
N TYR A 153 10.34 2.49 1.29
CA TYR A 153 9.00 3.06 1.28
C TYR A 153 7.93 2.03 1.64
N PHE A 154 6.81 2.54 2.10
CA PHE A 154 5.55 1.81 2.23
C PHE A 154 4.54 2.44 1.29
N SER A 155 3.78 1.64 0.55
CA SER A 155 2.68 2.16 -0.26
C SER A 155 1.46 1.26 -0.20
N ASP A 156 0.30 1.88 -0.25
CA ASP A 156 -0.99 1.23 -0.42
C ASP A 156 -1.77 1.96 -1.50
N GLY A 157 -2.59 1.25 -2.26
CA GLY A 157 -3.29 1.85 -3.38
C GLY A 157 -4.53 1.09 -3.78
N LEU A 158 -5.45 1.83 -4.41
CA LEU A 158 -6.71 1.33 -4.91
C LEU A 158 -6.86 1.79 -6.36
N HIS A 159 -7.08 0.84 -7.26
CA HIS A 159 -7.38 1.09 -8.66
C HIS A 159 -8.83 0.71 -8.94
N PHE A 160 -9.52 1.60 -9.64
CA PHE A 160 -10.87 1.38 -10.12
C PHE A 160 -10.81 1.22 -11.63
N ASN A 161 -10.99 -0.02 -12.10
CA ASN A 161 -11.13 -0.31 -13.52
C ASN A 161 -12.58 -0.74 -13.78
N PRO A 162 -13.23 -0.21 -14.81
CA PRO A 162 -14.51 -0.78 -15.24
C PRO A 162 -14.28 -2.24 -15.61
N SER A 163 -15.19 -3.13 -15.21
CA SER A 163 -15.19 -4.48 -15.76
C SER A 163 -15.47 -4.37 -17.26
N GLU A 164 -14.59 -4.88 -18.10
CA GLU A 164 -14.97 -5.17 -19.46
C GLU A 164 -16.02 -6.29 -19.37
N ASP A 165 -17.26 -5.96 -19.68
CA ASP A 165 -18.31 -6.96 -19.86
C ASP A 165 -17.88 -7.85 -21.04
N LYS A 166 -17.43 -9.07 -20.72
CA LYS A 166 -17.19 -10.14 -21.68
C LYS A 166 -18.38 -11.04 -21.72
#